data_93d9b07bfba6fd0806db0b95dd9f9794
#
_entry.id   93d9b07bfba6fd0806db0b95dd9f9794
#
_cell.length_a   1.000
_cell.length_b   1.000
_cell.length_c   1.000
_cell.angle_alpha   90.00
_cell.angle_beta   90.00
_cell.angle_gamma   90.00
#
_symmetry.space_group_name_H-M   'P 1'
#
loop_
_entity.id
_entity.type
_entity.pdbx_description
1 polymer ?
#
loop_
_entity_poly.entity_id
_entity_poly.type
_entity_poly.pdbx_seq_one_letter_code
_entity_poly.pdbx_strand_id
1 'polypeptide(L)'
;MNLQPVEQRFVMHKAVGANVQYAFAPSRSYMADGMNSLTNGVRGKSAVNKFWHGFNKNNLVAAVDLGTEKNISRISLGCLQHYRDWIFLPTAVKFEVSLDGKTFTEVAMVQNDVPVNTLALTIKDFTAKFAATNARYVRVTAFTLEACPKGHPGEGKPAWTFADELEVE
;
A
#
# COMPACT_ATOMS: atom_id res chain seq x y z
N MET A 1 -29.30 8.14 -22.90
CA MET A 1 -28.48 7.52 -21.80
C MET A 1 -27.20 8.35 -21.67
N ASN A 2 -27.09 9.21 -20.66
CA ASN A 2 -25.90 10.03 -20.46
C ASN A 2 -24.85 9.16 -19.78
N LEU A 3 -23.83 8.72 -20.52
CA LEU A 3 -22.68 8.06 -19.96
C LEU A 3 -21.84 9.11 -19.22
N GLN A 4 -21.73 9.00 -17.91
CA GLN A 4 -20.80 9.81 -17.15
C GLN A 4 -19.37 9.36 -17.48
N PRO A 5 -18.44 10.27 -17.78
CA PRO A 5 -17.05 9.92 -18.03
C PRO A 5 -16.45 9.27 -16.79
N VAL A 6 -15.80 8.13 -16.96
CA VAL A 6 -15.02 7.49 -15.90
C VAL A 6 -13.59 7.99 -16.04
N GLU A 7 -13.18 8.87 -15.13
CA GLU A 7 -11.78 9.28 -15.03
C GLU A 7 -11.00 8.26 -14.21
N GLN A 8 -9.91 7.73 -14.79
CA GLN A 8 -8.93 6.90 -14.10
C GLN A 8 -7.58 7.61 -14.10
N ARG A 9 -7.00 7.77 -12.91
CA ARG A 9 -5.67 8.36 -12.76
C ARG A 9 -4.61 7.26 -12.84
N PHE A 10 -3.71 7.38 -13.81
CA PHE A 10 -2.51 6.57 -13.93
C PHE A 10 -1.29 7.34 -13.43
N VAL A 11 -0.42 6.66 -12.71
CA VAL A 11 0.87 7.18 -12.26
C VAL A 11 1.98 6.32 -12.87
N MET A 12 2.88 6.96 -13.62
CA MET A 12 4.03 6.26 -14.20
C MET A 12 5.22 6.34 -13.26
N HIS A 13 5.75 5.18 -12.88
CA HIS A 13 6.90 5.03 -12.01
C HIS A 13 7.70 3.76 -12.35
N LYS A 14 8.86 3.57 -11.71
CA LYS A 14 9.80 2.48 -12.05
C LYS A 14 9.29 1.07 -11.76
N ALA A 15 8.24 0.92 -10.95
CA ALA A 15 7.65 -0.38 -10.62
C ALA A 15 6.40 -0.74 -11.45
N VAL A 16 5.93 0.14 -12.38
CA VAL A 16 4.75 -0.19 -13.19
C VAL A 16 4.97 -1.47 -13.99
N GLY A 17 4.03 -2.41 -13.87
CA GLY A 17 4.08 -3.72 -14.53
C GLY A 17 5.02 -4.73 -13.86
N ALA A 18 5.64 -4.39 -12.74
CA ALA A 18 6.50 -5.31 -12.00
C ALA A 18 5.70 -6.39 -11.27
N ASN A 19 6.29 -7.58 -11.13
CA ASN A 19 5.70 -8.67 -10.37
C ASN A 19 5.78 -8.42 -8.87
N VAL A 20 4.69 -8.70 -8.17
CA VAL A 20 4.56 -8.55 -6.71
C VAL A 20 4.50 -9.92 -6.05
N GLN A 21 5.34 -10.13 -5.05
CA GLN A 21 5.32 -11.31 -4.18
C GLN A 21 4.89 -10.90 -2.78
N TYR A 22 3.85 -11.53 -2.26
CA TYR A 22 3.33 -11.26 -0.92
C TYR A 22 3.74 -12.36 0.05
N ALA A 23 4.12 -11.98 1.29
CA ALA A 23 4.27 -12.94 2.39
C ALA A 23 2.92 -13.54 2.78
N PHE A 24 1.86 -12.71 2.75
CA PHE A 24 0.47 -13.11 2.94
C PHE A 24 -0.36 -12.46 1.85
N ALA A 25 -1.08 -13.27 1.06
CA ALA A 25 -1.91 -12.75 -0.02
C ALA A 25 -3.00 -11.80 0.51
N PRO A 26 -3.39 -10.77 -0.27
CA PRO A 26 -4.55 -9.96 0.05
C PRO A 26 -5.81 -10.82 0.13
N SER A 27 -6.82 -10.33 0.83
CA SER A 27 -8.11 -11.00 0.93
C SER A 27 -8.74 -11.20 -0.45
N ARG A 28 -9.30 -12.40 -0.69
CA ARG A 28 -10.00 -12.70 -1.96
C ARG A 28 -11.17 -11.75 -2.24
N SER A 29 -11.75 -11.13 -1.20
CA SER A 29 -12.82 -10.15 -1.36
C SER A 29 -12.30 -8.77 -1.78
N TYR A 30 -11.00 -8.50 -1.64
CA TYR A 30 -10.38 -7.20 -1.89
C TYR A 30 -9.03 -7.40 -2.59
N MET A 31 -9.09 -7.91 -3.81
CA MET A 31 -7.91 -8.18 -4.63
C MET A 31 -7.67 -7.11 -5.70
N ALA A 32 -8.38 -5.98 -5.62
CA ALA A 32 -8.31 -4.95 -6.66
C ALA A 32 -8.47 -5.57 -8.07
N ASP A 33 -7.50 -5.35 -8.96
CA ASP A 33 -7.45 -5.88 -10.33
C ASP A 33 -6.51 -7.11 -10.46
N GLY A 34 -6.28 -7.81 -9.36
CA GLY A 34 -5.42 -9.00 -9.30
C GLY A 34 -4.14 -8.81 -8.50
N MET A 35 -3.31 -9.85 -8.44
CA MET A 35 -2.14 -9.91 -7.54
C MET A 35 -1.13 -8.77 -7.76
N ASN A 36 -0.99 -8.27 -8.97
CA ASN A 36 -0.03 -7.21 -9.30
C ASN A 36 -0.63 -5.79 -9.24
N SER A 37 -1.81 -5.61 -8.61
CA SER A 37 -2.45 -4.29 -8.56
C SER A 37 -1.66 -3.23 -7.79
N LEU A 38 -0.74 -3.61 -6.89
CA LEU A 38 0.18 -2.64 -6.25
C LEU A 38 1.20 -2.01 -7.21
N THR A 39 1.26 -2.47 -8.45
CA THR A 39 2.24 -2.01 -9.46
C THR A 39 1.59 -1.81 -10.82
N ASN A 40 0.26 -1.60 -10.88
CA ASN A 40 -0.43 -1.39 -12.15
C ASN A 40 -0.54 0.08 -12.57
N GLY A 41 -0.01 1.00 -11.78
CA GLY A 41 -0.07 2.44 -12.01
C GLY A 41 -1.44 3.06 -11.72
N VAL A 42 -2.37 2.33 -11.12
CA VAL A 42 -3.75 2.79 -10.91
C VAL A 42 -3.98 3.18 -9.47
N ARG A 43 -4.29 4.46 -9.24
CA ARG A 43 -4.57 4.96 -7.89
C ARG A 43 -6.02 4.71 -7.49
N GLY A 44 -6.17 4.28 -6.24
CA GLY A 44 -7.47 4.09 -5.60
C GLY A 44 -8.22 5.40 -5.40
N LYS A 45 -9.55 5.29 -5.45
CA LYS A 45 -10.50 6.37 -5.14
C LYS A 45 -11.36 5.94 -3.95
N SER A 46 -12.37 6.72 -3.62
CA SER A 46 -13.31 6.45 -2.53
C SER A 46 -14.07 5.13 -2.63
N ALA A 47 -14.17 4.52 -3.81
CA ALA A 47 -14.81 3.22 -4.01
C ALA A 47 -13.89 2.08 -3.52
N VAL A 48 -14.27 1.44 -2.44
CA VAL A 48 -13.46 0.47 -1.69
C VAL A 48 -13.17 -0.82 -2.48
N ASN A 49 -14.02 -1.18 -3.46
CA ASN A 49 -14.04 -2.53 -4.01
C ASN A 49 -13.20 -2.76 -5.28
N LYS A 50 -12.69 -1.73 -5.93
CA LYS A 50 -12.12 -1.86 -7.28
C LYS A 50 -10.62 -1.66 -7.37
N PHE A 51 -10.00 -0.93 -6.43
CA PHE A 51 -8.65 -0.42 -6.60
C PHE A 51 -7.76 -0.69 -5.38
N TRP A 52 -8.28 -1.43 -4.39
CA TRP A 52 -7.62 -1.59 -3.11
C TRP A 52 -7.39 -3.05 -2.81
N HIS A 53 -6.15 -3.39 -2.48
CA HIS A 53 -5.83 -4.64 -1.82
C HIS A 53 -6.14 -4.54 -0.33
N GLY A 54 -6.98 -5.44 0.17
CA GLY A 54 -7.33 -5.50 1.58
C GLY A 54 -6.57 -6.59 2.32
N PHE A 55 -5.97 -6.22 3.45
CA PHE A 55 -5.27 -7.11 4.37
C PHE A 55 -5.95 -7.08 5.73
N ASN A 56 -6.13 -8.26 6.32
CA ASN A 56 -6.75 -8.41 7.62
C ASN A 56 -5.95 -9.44 8.43
N LYS A 57 -5.68 -9.13 9.69
CA LYS A 57 -4.89 -9.96 10.64
C LYS A 57 -3.39 -10.05 10.37
N ASN A 58 -2.91 -9.82 9.16
CA ASN A 58 -1.51 -9.85 8.81
C ASN A 58 -1.06 -8.48 8.30
N ASN A 59 0.20 -8.15 8.52
CA ASN A 59 0.82 -7.01 7.87
C ASN A 59 0.80 -7.21 6.35
N LEU A 60 0.64 -6.12 5.60
CA LEU A 60 1.00 -6.12 4.20
C LEU A 60 2.53 -6.22 4.13
N VAL A 61 3.04 -7.32 3.60
CA VAL A 61 4.46 -7.48 3.26
C VAL A 61 4.53 -7.89 1.81
N ALA A 62 5.06 -7.01 0.96
CA ALA A 62 5.17 -7.21 -0.47
C ALA A 62 6.59 -6.90 -0.96
N ALA A 63 7.13 -7.78 -1.79
CA ALA A 63 8.39 -7.57 -2.50
C ALA A 63 8.12 -7.44 -4.00
N VAL A 64 8.71 -6.44 -4.63
CA VAL A 64 8.58 -6.12 -6.05
C VAL A 64 9.91 -6.29 -6.74
N ASP A 65 9.96 -7.06 -7.83
CA ASP A 65 11.11 -7.17 -8.73
C ASP A 65 10.99 -6.13 -9.85
N LEU A 66 11.84 -5.13 -9.85
CA LEU A 66 11.89 -4.08 -10.87
C LEU A 66 12.43 -4.59 -12.24
N GLY A 67 12.75 -5.89 -12.32
CA GLY A 67 13.27 -6.55 -13.52
C GLY A 67 14.77 -6.35 -13.73
N THR A 68 15.25 -5.14 -13.52
CA THR A 68 16.67 -4.77 -13.63
C THR A 68 17.05 -3.87 -12.46
N GLU A 69 18.35 -3.73 -12.21
CA GLU A 69 18.87 -2.71 -11.30
C GLU A 69 18.49 -1.32 -11.80
N LYS A 70 17.92 -0.53 -10.89
CA LYS A 70 17.51 0.87 -11.14
C LYS A 70 18.01 1.76 -10.00
N ASN A 71 18.39 2.97 -10.34
CA ASN A 71 18.69 3.99 -9.35
C ASN A 71 17.38 4.59 -8.85
N ILE A 72 17.11 4.54 -7.56
CA ILE A 72 15.87 5.01 -6.93
C ILE A 72 16.16 5.93 -5.74
N SER A 73 15.27 6.88 -5.48
CA SER A 73 15.43 7.86 -4.40
C SER A 73 14.11 8.19 -3.69
N ARG A 74 12.99 7.63 -4.16
CA ARG A 74 11.67 7.80 -3.55
C ARG A 74 10.87 6.52 -3.67
N ILE A 75 10.20 6.16 -2.59
CA ILE A 75 9.19 5.09 -2.56
C ILE A 75 7.97 5.63 -1.83
N SER A 76 6.78 5.27 -2.30
CA SER A 76 5.52 5.67 -1.69
C SER A 76 4.50 4.55 -1.75
N LEU A 77 3.73 4.34 -0.66
CA LEU A 77 2.60 3.42 -0.63
C LEU A 77 1.33 4.20 -0.32
N GLY A 78 0.35 4.14 -1.22
CA GLY A 78 -0.97 4.71 -0.99
C GLY A 78 -1.83 3.80 -0.11
N CYS A 79 -2.44 4.38 0.93
CA CYS A 79 -3.30 3.66 1.87
C CYS A 79 -4.60 4.42 2.12
N LEU A 80 -5.65 3.67 2.49
CA LEU A 80 -6.99 4.20 2.76
C LEU A 80 -7.36 4.06 4.24
N GLN A 81 -7.97 5.12 4.81
CA GLN A 81 -8.76 5.03 6.03
C GLN A 81 -10.22 5.29 5.72
N HIS A 82 -11.09 4.35 6.10
CA HIS A 82 -12.52 4.49 6.12
C HIS A 82 -13.07 3.91 7.41
N TYR A 83 -13.13 4.75 8.45
CA TYR A 83 -13.43 4.37 9.83
C TYR A 83 -14.69 3.48 9.94
N ARG A 84 -15.77 3.87 9.25
CA ARG A 84 -17.05 3.15 9.30
C ARG A 84 -16.99 1.73 8.73
N ASP A 85 -16.09 1.48 7.79
CA ASP A 85 -15.89 0.18 7.12
C ASP A 85 -14.75 -0.62 7.75
N TRP A 86 -14.28 -0.22 8.96
CA TRP A 86 -13.22 -0.89 9.70
C TRP A 86 -11.86 -0.88 9.00
N ILE A 87 -11.66 0.06 8.10
CA ILE A 87 -10.43 0.24 7.34
C ILE A 87 -9.60 1.35 8.00
N PHE A 88 -8.37 1.01 8.37
CA PHE A 88 -7.46 1.92 9.05
C PHE A 88 -6.14 2.03 8.30
N LEU A 89 -5.53 3.22 8.38
CA LEU A 89 -4.16 3.40 7.93
C LEU A 89 -3.22 2.50 8.75
N PRO A 90 -2.14 1.97 8.13
CA PRO A 90 -1.10 1.29 8.89
C PRO A 90 -0.49 2.23 9.93
N THR A 91 -0.01 1.68 11.05
CA THR A 91 0.66 2.46 12.11
C THR A 91 1.99 3.04 11.65
N ALA A 92 2.67 2.31 10.76
CA ALA A 92 3.89 2.73 10.07
C ALA A 92 4.04 1.94 8.77
N VAL A 93 4.86 2.46 7.86
CA VAL A 93 5.29 1.77 6.64
C VAL A 93 6.80 1.77 6.56
N LYS A 94 7.39 0.58 6.45
CA LYS A 94 8.82 0.37 6.27
C LYS A 94 9.13 0.07 4.80
N PHE A 95 10.17 0.70 4.28
CA PHE A 95 10.69 0.48 2.94
C PHE A 95 12.10 -0.07 3.01
N GLU A 96 12.34 -1.11 2.23
CA GLU A 96 13.62 -1.80 2.14
C GLU A 96 13.98 -2.05 0.68
N VAL A 97 15.25 -2.10 0.38
CA VAL A 97 15.78 -2.32 -0.98
C VAL A 97 16.78 -3.47 -1.00
N SER A 98 16.92 -4.10 -2.18
CA SER A 98 17.87 -5.20 -2.37
C SER A 98 18.35 -5.28 -3.82
N LEU A 99 19.54 -5.79 -4.03
CA LEU A 99 20.07 -6.15 -5.36
C LEU A 99 19.80 -7.62 -5.71
N ASP A 100 19.78 -8.51 -4.71
CA ASP A 100 19.71 -9.97 -4.88
C ASP A 100 18.35 -10.58 -4.55
N GLY A 101 17.41 -9.79 -4.00
CA GLY A 101 16.09 -10.24 -3.56
C GLY A 101 16.11 -11.11 -2.29
N LYS A 102 17.24 -11.22 -1.62
CA LYS A 102 17.44 -12.02 -0.41
C LYS A 102 17.84 -11.15 0.77
N THR A 103 18.86 -10.33 0.59
CA THR A 103 19.37 -9.41 1.61
C THR A 103 18.74 -8.03 1.38
N PHE A 104 17.88 -7.61 2.30
CA PHE A 104 17.20 -6.32 2.24
C PHE A 104 17.78 -5.35 3.26
N THR A 105 17.99 -4.11 2.82
CA THR A 105 18.43 -2.99 3.66
C THR A 105 17.30 -1.99 3.79
N GLU A 106 16.97 -1.61 5.02
CA GLU A 106 15.99 -0.55 5.29
C GLU A 106 16.51 0.79 4.79
N VAL A 107 15.69 1.49 4.02
CA VAL A 107 15.97 2.85 3.56
C VAL A 107 15.13 3.89 4.28
N ALA A 108 13.96 3.51 4.80
CA ALA A 108 13.11 4.39 5.60
C ALA A 108 12.00 3.64 6.33
N MET A 109 11.55 4.26 7.44
CA MET A 109 10.30 3.94 8.11
C MET A 109 9.48 5.23 8.27
N VAL A 110 8.24 5.23 7.76
CA VAL A 110 7.34 6.38 7.81
C VAL A 110 6.22 6.09 8.80
N GLN A 111 6.14 6.89 9.85
CA GLN A 111 5.08 6.76 10.87
C GLN A 111 3.77 7.35 10.38
N ASN A 112 2.66 6.80 10.85
CA ASN A 112 1.36 7.41 10.63
C ASN A 112 1.16 8.61 11.57
N ASP A 113 0.74 9.75 11.01
CA ASP A 113 0.42 10.98 11.73
C ASP A 113 -1.09 11.30 11.72
N VAL A 114 -1.91 10.47 11.07
CA VAL A 114 -3.37 10.63 11.03
C VAL A 114 -3.99 9.93 12.23
N PRO A 115 -4.80 10.64 13.03
CA PRO A 115 -5.48 10.03 14.17
C PRO A 115 -6.37 8.85 13.75
N VAL A 116 -6.30 7.77 14.51
CA VAL A 116 -7.03 6.52 14.24
C VAL A 116 -8.56 6.73 14.21
N ASN A 117 -9.07 7.69 14.97
CA ASN A 117 -10.50 8.04 15.06
C ASN A 117 -10.96 9.09 14.04
N THR A 118 -10.15 9.40 13.02
CA THR A 118 -10.55 10.28 11.93
C THR A 118 -11.71 9.66 11.16
N LEU A 119 -12.88 10.32 11.20
CA LEU A 119 -14.12 9.80 10.60
C LEU A 119 -14.20 10.07 9.09
N ALA A 120 -13.51 11.10 8.62
CA ALA A 120 -13.45 11.42 7.19
C ALA A 120 -12.71 10.31 6.43
N LEU A 121 -13.23 9.94 5.25
CA LEU A 121 -12.47 9.09 4.34
C LEU A 121 -11.16 9.79 4.01
N THR A 122 -10.05 9.10 4.25
CA THR A 122 -8.70 9.64 4.10
C THR A 122 -7.86 8.72 3.24
N ILE A 123 -7.30 9.25 2.17
CA ILE A 123 -6.26 8.56 1.38
C ILE A 123 -4.94 9.22 1.73
N LYS A 124 -3.97 8.43 2.16
CA LYS A 124 -2.66 8.90 2.58
C LYS A 124 -1.56 8.14 1.85
N ASP A 125 -0.62 8.89 1.30
CA ASP A 125 0.62 8.35 0.75
C ASP A 125 1.70 8.35 1.83
N PHE A 126 2.15 7.16 2.20
CA PHE A 126 3.34 6.98 3.03
C PHE A 126 4.56 7.09 2.13
N THR A 127 5.18 8.26 2.10
CA THR A 127 6.26 8.58 1.19
C THR A 127 7.59 8.72 1.90
N ALA A 128 8.60 7.99 1.43
CA ALA A 128 9.99 8.14 1.84
C ALA A 128 10.83 8.72 0.71
N LYS A 129 11.69 9.69 1.05
CA LYS A 129 12.76 10.19 0.18
C LYS A 129 14.09 9.89 0.84
N PHE A 130 15.05 9.39 0.10
CA PHE A 130 16.35 8.97 0.60
C PHE A 130 17.45 9.23 -0.45
N ALA A 131 18.71 9.10 -0.05
CA ALA A 131 19.83 9.22 -0.98
C ALA A 131 19.68 8.21 -2.12
N ALA A 132 19.89 8.66 -3.36
CA ALA A 132 19.80 7.81 -4.54
C ALA A 132 20.60 6.52 -4.36
N THR A 133 19.96 5.38 -4.51
CA THR A 133 20.56 4.07 -4.32
C THR A 133 20.18 3.11 -5.45
N ASN A 134 21.04 2.18 -5.76
CA ASN A 134 20.75 1.16 -6.75
C ASN A 134 20.02 0.00 -6.11
N ALA A 135 18.91 -0.41 -6.73
CA ALA A 135 18.11 -1.53 -6.29
C ALA A 135 17.45 -2.24 -7.48
N ARG A 136 17.33 -3.56 -7.39
CA ARG A 136 16.47 -4.34 -8.26
C ARG A 136 15.16 -4.74 -7.56
N TYR A 137 15.21 -4.94 -6.26
CA TYR A 137 14.04 -5.32 -5.48
C TYR A 137 13.70 -4.24 -4.46
N VAL A 138 12.40 -3.99 -4.31
CA VAL A 138 11.84 -3.13 -3.28
C VAL A 138 10.90 -3.97 -2.42
N ARG A 139 11.06 -3.90 -1.10
CA ARG A 139 10.13 -4.52 -0.16
C ARG A 139 9.44 -3.45 0.68
N VAL A 140 8.13 -3.57 0.78
CA VAL A 140 7.31 -2.73 1.66
C VAL A 140 6.70 -3.58 2.76
N THR A 141 6.71 -3.07 3.99
CA THR A 141 5.95 -3.62 5.11
C THR A 141 5.05 -2.52 5.67
N ALA A 142 3.74 -2.66 5.53
CA ALA A 142 2.77 -1.81 6.20
C ALA A 142 2.29 -2.53 7.46
N PHE A 143 2.56 -1.93 8.63
CA PHE A 143 2.19 -2.48 9.92
C PHE A 143 0.72 -2.19 10.21
N THR A 144 -0.11 -3.21 10.12
CA THR A 144 -1.56 -3.08 10.29
C THR A 144 -1.92 -2.73 11.74
N LEU A 145 -3.01 -2.01 11.91
CA LEU A 145 -3.67 -1.94 13.20
C LEU A 145 -4.33 -3.30 13.47
N GLU A 146 -3.90 -4.02 14.50
CA GLU A 146 -4.34 -5.40 14.75
C GLU A 146 -5.85 -5.52 14.99
N ALA A 147 -6.41 -4.54 15.71
CA ALA A 147 -7.82 -4.51 16.05
C ALA A 147 -8.40 -3.11 15.96
N CYS A 148 -9.72 -3.04 15.72
CA CYS A 148 -10.47 -1.79 15.78
C CYS A 148 -10.31 -1.14 17.15
N PRO A 149 -10.07 0.18 17.21
CA PRO A 149 -9.73 0.88 18.44
C PRO A 149 -10.91 0.98 19.40
N LYS A 150 -10.60 1.30 20.66
CA LYS A 150 -11.59 1.55 21.69
C LYS A 150 -12.58 2.65 21.27
N GLY A 151 -13.86 2.42 21.50
CA GLY A 151 -14.95 3.32 21.10
C GLY A 151 -15.43 3.15 19.66
N HIS A 152 -14.76 2.31 18.87
CA HIS A 152 -15.24 1.95 17.54
C HIS A 152 -16.37 0.90 17.62
N PRO A 153 -17.42 0.91 16.75
CA PRO A 153 -18.47 -0.09 16.75
C PRO A 153 -17.98 -1.54 16.64
N GLY A 154 -16.83 -1.75 16.06
CA GLY A 154 -16.14 -3.04 15.95
C GLY A 154 -14.98 -3.21 16.93
N GLU A 155 -14.97 -2.51 18.06
CA GLU A 155 -13.87 -2.57 19.04
C GLU A 155 -13.39 -4.00 19.30
N GLY A 156 -12.07 -4.20 19.24
CA GLY A 156 -11.43 -5.50 19.47
C GLY A 156 -11.56 -6.51 18.30
N LYS A 157 -12.34 -6.21 17.27
CA LYS A 157 -12.39 -7.05 16.05
C LYS A 157 -11.22 -6.70 15.12
N PRO A 158 -10.77 -7.64 14.27
CA PRO A 158 -9.68 -7.39 13.35
C PRO A 158 -9.94 -6.17 12.47
N ALA A 159 -8.98 -5.26 12.41
CA ALA A 159 -8.99 -4.12 11.52
C ALA A 159 -8.52 -4.51 10.12
N TRP A 160 -8.91 -3.74 9.12
CA TRP A 160 -8.44 -3.85 7.74
C TRP A 160 -7.39 -2.80 7.43
N THR A 161 -6.39 -3.16 6.64
CA THR A 161 -5.47 -2.22 5.98
C THR A 161 -5.65 -2.33 4.48
N PHE A 162 -5.86 -1.21 3.82
CA PHE A 162 -6.06 -1.14 2.37
C PHE A 162 -4.95 -0.34 1.72
N ALA A 163 -4.37 -0.91 0.65
CA ALA A 163 -3.35 -0.27 -0.17
C ALA A 163 -3.70 -0.33 -1.66
N ASP A 164 -3.33 0.70 -2.42
CA ASP A 164 -3.59 0.80 -3.86
C ASP A 164 -2.33 0.63 -4.71
N GLU A 165 -1.32 1.45 -4.53
CA GLU A 165 -0.15 1.51 -5.41
C GLU A 165 1.15 1.69 -4.63
N LEU A 166 2.20 0.97 -5.07
CA LEU A 166 3.57 1.12 -4.59
C LEU A 166 4.38 1.85 -5.67
N GLU A 167 4.49 3.16 -5.52
CA GLU A 167 5.26 4.02 -6.44
C GLU A 167 6.75 3.95 -6.13
N VAL A 168 7.60 3.83 -7.15
CA VAL A 168 9.07 3.81 -7.05
C VAL A 168 9.66 4.78 -8.07
N GLU A 169 10.47 5.73 -7.59
CA GLU A 169 11.13 6.77 -8.44
C GLU A 169 12.63 6.84 -8.20
#